data_82f004bac7bf12fed9d4e3af1684d46f
#
_entry.id   82f004bac7bf12fed9d4e3af1684d46f
#
_cell.length_a   1.000
_cell.length_b   1.000
_cell.length_c   1.000
_cell.angle_alpha   90.00
_cell.angle_beta   90.00
_cell.angle_gamma   90.00
#
_symmetry.space_group_name_H-M   'P 1'
#
loop_
_entity.id
_entity.type
_entity.pdbx_description
1 polymer ?
#
loop_
_entity_poly.entity_id
_entity_poly.type
_entity_poly.pdbx_seq_one_letter_code
_entity_poly.pdbx_strand_id
1 'polypeptide(L)'
;LLGGERMKELLTTLRSRYDCIIIDLPPVGIVTDALLLSHEVTAYLLVVRAGISHMSREKSAVTLLEQVDADICGILFNGLPPKSKDCNYRLQQYWQEYKQQNGEAV
;
A
#
# COMPACT_ATOMS: atom_id res chain seq x y z
N LEU A 1 19.68 0.25 1.91
CA LEU A 1 19.84 0.67 0.52
C LEU A 1 18.68 1.54 0.02
N LEU A 2 17.43 1.18 0.32
CA LEU A 2 16.28 1.98 -0.11
C LEU A 2 16.17 3.32 0.62
N GLY A 3 16.69 3.45 1.82
CA GLY A 3 16.74 4.69 2.58
C GLY A 3 18.01 5.52 2.39
N GLY A 4 18.91 5.11 1.51
CA GLY A 4 20.21 5.74 1.33
C GLY A 4 20.21 6.94 0.38
N GLU A 5 21.30 7.72 0.40
CA GLU A 5 21.48 8.89 -0.48
C GLU A 5 21.40 8.52 -1.98
N ARG A 6 21.87 7.35 -2.37
CA ARG A 6 21.78 6.87 -3.75
C ARG A 6 20.35 6.72 -4.24
N MET A 7 19.46 6.26 -3.37
CA MET A 7 18.03 6.15 -3.71
C MET A 7 17.41 7.53 -3.87
N LYS A 8 17.74 8.48 -3.02
CA LYS A 8 17.30 9.86 -3.14
C LYS A 8 17.76 10.51 -4.44
N GLU A 9 19.03 10.32 -4.79
CA GLU A 9 19.60 10.81 -6.05
C GLU A 9 18.91 10.18 -7.26
N LEU A 10 18.67 8.88 -7.22
CA LEU A 10 17.95 8.17 -8.28
C LEU A 10 16.54 8.74 -8.45
N LEU A 11 15.80 8.87 -7.36
CA LEU A 11 14.42 9.40 -7.41
C LEU A 11 14.39 10.83 -7.89
N THR A 12 15.34 11.67 -7.48
CA THR A 12 15.46 13.04 -7.98
C THR A 12 15.67 13.06 -9.49
N THR A 13 16.54 12.21 -10.00
CA THR A 13 16.80 12.07 -11.44
C THR A 13 15.55 11.60 -12.19
N LEU A 14 14.86 10.58 -11.66
CA LEU A 14 13.65 10.04 -12.28
C LEU A 14 12.50 11.06 -12.30
N ARG A 15 12.34 11.85 -11.24
CA ARG A 15 11.32 12.90 -11.17
C ARG A 15 11.50 13.96 -12.25
N SER A 16 12.73 14.22 -12.69
CA SER A 16 12.99 15.15 -13.78
C SER A 16 12.67 14.60 -15.17
N ARG A 17 12.48 13.29 -15.30
CA ARG A 17 12.29 12.61 -16.58
C ARG A 17 10.90 12.02 -16.78
N TYR A 18 10.21 11.67 -15.69
CA TYR A 18 8.94 10.95 -15.74
C TYR A 18 7.86 11.67 -14.92
N ASP A 19 6.65 11.63 -15.43
CA ASP A 19 5.47 12.20 -14.77
C ASP A 19 4.97 11.33 -13.63
N CYS A 20 5.19 10.03 -13.72
CA CYS A 20 4.80 9.06 -12.71
C CYS A 20 5.89 8.02 -12.50
N ILE A 21 6.17 7.72 -11.24
CA ILE A 21 7.14 6.71 -10.84
C ILE A 21 6.42 5.71 -9.94
N ILE A 22 6.46 4.43 -10.31
CA ILE A 22 5.92 3.35 -9.50
C ILE A 22 7.07 2.51 -8.97
N ILE A 23 7.10 2.32 -7.66
CA ILE A 23 8.10 1.52 -6.97
C ILE A 23 7.41 0.24 -6.48
N ASP A 24 7.82 -0.90 -7.01
CA ASP A 24 7.36 -2.20 -6.55
C ASP A 24 8.16 -2.63 -5.32
N LEU A 25 7.47 -2.92 -4.23
CA LEU A 25 8.06 -3.21 -2.94
C LEU A 25 7.62 -4.57 -2.40
N PRO A 26 8.47 -5.23 -1.60
CA PRO A 26 8.08 -6.43 -0.87
C PRO A 26 6.91 -6.17 0.08
N PRO A 27 6.24 -7.22 0.57
CA PRO A 27 5.13 -7.07 1.52
C PRO A 27 5.53 -6.27 2.75
N VAL A 28 4.71 -5.28 3.08
CA VAL A 28 4.86 -4.49 4.31
C VAL A 28 4.71 -5.41 5.51
N GLY A 29 5.42 -5.39 6.49
CA GLY A 29 5.35 -6.27 7.67
C GLY A 29 6.30 -7.46 7.63
N ILE A 30 6.85 -7.79 6.45
CA ILE A 30 7.95 -8.74 6.34
C ILE A 30 9.28 -8.00 6.23
N VAL A 31 9.30 -6.91 5.50
CA VAL A 31 10.50 -6.11 5.24
C VAL A 31 10.21 -4.64 5.53
N THR A 32 11.15 -3.98 6.18
CA THR A 32 11.04 -2.56 6.55
C THR A 32 11.31 -1.61 5.39
N ASP A 33 11.66 -2.11 4.23
CA ASP A 33 12.02 -1.31 3.06
C ASP A 33 10.95 -0.30 2.64
N ALA A 34 9.69 -0.72 2.71
CA ALA A 34 8.57 0.18 2.41
C ALA A 34 8.54 1.40 3.33
N LEU A 35 8.87 1.22 4.61
CA LEU A 35 8.85 2.28 5.60
C LEU A 35 9.98 3.29 5.38
N LEU A 36 11.11 2.84 4.85
CA LEU A 36 12.26 3.71 4.58
C LEU A 36 12.01 4.72 3.47
N LEU A 37 11.06 4.44 2.59
CA LEU A 37 10.69 5.32 1.49
C LEU A 37 9.57 6.31 1.82
N SER A 38 9.05 6.31 3.05
CA SER A 38 7.88 7.10 3.44
C SER A 38 8.01 8.59 3.13
N HIS A 39 9.21 9.15 3.24
CA HIS A 39 9.48 10.56 2.96
C HIS A 39 9.84 10.84 1.49
N GLU A 40 10.05 9.80 0.70
CA GLU A 40 10.48 9.91 -0.69
C GLU A 40 9.34 9.71 -1.69
N VAL A 41 8.24 9.10 -1.26
CA VAL A 41 7.10 8.81 -2.12
C VAL A 41 5.91 9.71 -1.78
N THR A 42 5.08 9.98 -2.77
CA THR A 42 3.87 10.79 -2.60
C THR A 42 2.80 10.02 -1.84
N ALA A 43 2.60 8.76 -2.17
CA ALA A 43 1.59 7.92 -1.53
C ALA A 43 1.91 6.45 -1.73
N TYR A 44 1.27 5.62 -0.93
CA TYR A 44 1.31 4.16 -1.05
C TYR A 44 -0.01 3.64 -1.59
N LEU A 45 0.09 2.67 -2.46
CA LEU A 45 -1.04 1.82 -2.87
C LEU A 45 -0.84 0.44 -2.25
N LEU A 46 -1.73 0.07 -1.34
CA LEU A 46 -1.66 -1.23 -0.68
C LEU A 46 -2.31 -2.29 -1.56
N VAL A 47 -1.52 -3.27 -1.97
CA VAL A 47 -2.02 -4.39 -2.79
C VAL A 47 -2.33 -5.58 -1.88
N VAL A 48 -3.58 -6.04 -1.94
CA VAL A 48 -4.09 -7.17 -1.16
C VAL A 48 -4.47 -8.30 -2.11
N ARG A 49 -3.99 -9.51 -1.82
CA ARG A 49 -4.33 -10.68 -2.63
C ARG A 49 -5.53 -11.41 -2.05
N ALA A 50 -6.60 -11.48 -2.82
CA ALA A 50 -7.81 -12.17 -2.40
C ALA A 50 -7.55 -13.68 -2.12
N GLY A 51 -8.08 -14.16 -1.00
CA GLY A 51 -7.98 -15.56 -0.60
C GLY A 51 -6.66 -15.98 0.06
N ILE A 52 -5.61 -15.16 0.00
CA ILE A 52 -4.30 -15.45 0.58
C ILE A 52 -3.98 -14.49 1.73
N SER A 53 -4.30 -13.23 1.57
CA SER A 53 -4.09 -12.24 2.60
C SER A 53 -5.11 -12.39 3.74
N HIS A 54 -4.67 -12.16 4.97
CA HIS A 54 -5.51 -12.17 6.16
C HIS A 54 -5.72 -10.73 6.64
N MET A 55 -6.93 -10.41 7.02
CA MET A 55 -7.32 -9.07 7.48
C MET A 55 -6.40 -8.53 8.58
N SER A 56 -5.95 -9.40 9.50
CA SER A 56 -5.04 -9.01 10.57
C SER A 56 -3.68 -8.51 10.06
N ARG A 57 -3.19 -9.08 8.97
CA ARG A 57 -1.92 -8.67 8.35
C ARG A 57 -2.05 -7.34 7.61
N GLU A 58 -3.16 -7.16 6.91
CA GLU A 58 -3.42 -5.90 6.22
C GLU A 58 -3.58 -4.75 7.20
N LYS A 59 -4.26 -4.99 8.31
CA LYS A 59 -4.38 -4.01 9.41
C LYS A 59 -3.02 -3.64 9.98
N SER A 60 -2.16 -4.63 10.20
CA SER A 60 -0.80 -4.40 10.69
C SER A 60 0.02 -3.59 9.69
N ALA A 61 -0.12 -3.86 8.40
CA ALA A 61 0.54 -3.09 7.35
C ALA A 61 0.12 -1.62 7.34
N VAL A 62 -1.18 -1.37 7.43
CA VAL A 62 -1.73 -0.01 7.52
C VAL A 62 -1.19 0.71 8.75
N THR A 63 -1.23 0.05 9.90
CA THR A 63 -0.71 0.61 11.16
C THR A 63 0.77 0.98 11.05
N LEU A 64 1.59 0.12 10.46
CA LEU A 64 3.01 0.39 10.25
C LEU A 64 3.24 1.60 9.35
N LEU A 65 2.49 1.72 8.26
CA LEU A 65 2.57 2.86 7.36
C LEU A 65 2.12 4.16 8.04
N GLU A 66 1.07 4.10 8.83
CA GLU A 66 0.59 5.25 9.61
C GLU A 66 1.60 5.74 10.65
N GLN A 67 2.35 4.83 11.26
CA GLN A 67 3.41 5.18 12.23
C GLN A 67 4.53 6.02 11.63
N VAL A 68 4.73 5.96 10.33
CA VAL A 68 5.72 6.76 9.61
C VAL A 68 5.09 7.91 8.81
N ASP A 69 3.86 8.27 9.13
CA ASP A 69 3.08 9.32 8.47
C ASP A 69 2.96 9.13 6.95
N ALA A 70 2.86 7.87 6.51
CA ALA A 70 2.72 7.55 5.10
C ALA A 70 1.28 7.79 4.63
N ASP A 71 1.14 8.44 3.49
CA ASP A 71 -0.16 8.58 2.83
C ASP A 71 -0.51 7.29 2.09
N ILE A 72 -1.66 6.72 2.40
CA ILE A 72 -2.20 5.56 1.70
C ILE A 72 -3.32 6.05 0.77
N CYS A 73 -3.07 6.04 -0.53
CA CYS A 73 -4.02 6.55 -1.50
C CYS A 73 -5.15 5.56 -1.83
N GLY A 74 -4.99 4.30 -1.49
CA GLY A 74 -6.01 3.31 -1.73
C GLY A 74 -5.54 1.89 -1.49
N ILE A 75 -6.47 0.97 -1.71
CA ILE A 75 -6.24 -0.47 -1.61
C ILE A 75 -6.65 -1.11 -2.94
N LEU A 76 -5.76 -1.91 -3.50
CA LEU A 76 -6.01 -2.68 -4.71
C LEU A 76 -6.21 -4.15 -4.34
N PHE A 77 -7.36 -4.70 -4.69
CA PHE A 77 -7.62 -6.12 -4.60
C PHE A 77 -7.14 -6.84 -5.84
N ASN A 78 -6.19 -7.75 -5.67
CA ASN A 78 -5.65 -8.57 -6.73
C ASN A 78 -6.13 -10.02 -6.60
N GLY A 79 -6.20 -10.75 -7.72
CA GLY A 79 -6.53 -12.17 -7.75
C GLY A 79 -7.99 -12.48 -7.47
N LEU A 80 -8.89 -11.53 -7.66
CA LEU A 80 -10.33 -11.80 -7.58
C LEU A 80 -10.78 -12.61 -8.79
N PRO A 81 -11.61 -13.68 -8.58
CA PRO A 81 -12.14 -14.44 -9.71
C PRO A 81 -13.01 -13.56 -10.60
N PRO A 82 -12.82 -13.58 -11.93
CA PRO A 82 -13.67 -12.83 -12.82
C PRO A 82 -15.13 -13.35 -12.74
N LYS A 83 -16.09 -12.43 -12.69
CA LYS A 83 -17.53 -12.71 -12.62
C LYS A 83 -18.03 -13.43 -11.36
N SER A 84 -17.26 -13.44 -10.28
CA SER A 84 -17.73 -13.97 -9.01
C SER A 84 -18.72 -12.99 -8.36
N LYS A 85 -19.91 -13.48 -7.99
CA LYS A 85 -20.87 -12.69 -7.20
C LYS A 85 -20.30 -12.36 -5.82
N ASP A 86 -19.39 -13.19 -5.30
CA ASP A 86 -18.73 -12.99 -4.02
C ASP A 86 -17.64 -11.91 -4.08
N CYS A 87 -17.17 -11.59 -5.28
CA CYS A 87 -16.14 -10.59 -5.49
C CYS A 87 -16.56 -9.22 -4.94
N ASN A 88 -17.74 -8.75 -5.35
CA ASN A 88 -18.27 -7.46 -4.90
C ASN A 88 -18.59 -7.47 -3.39
N TYR A 89 -19.11 -8.59 -2.88
CA TYR A 89 -19.42 -8.74 -1.47
C TYR A 89 -18.15 -8.66 -0.60
N ARG A 90 -17.10 -9.40 -0.96
CA ARG A 90 -15.83 -9.39 -0.24
C ARG A 90 -15.15 -8.03 -0.28
N LEU A 91 -15.17 -7.37 -1.42
CA LEU A 91 -14.62 -6.03 -1.58
C LEU A 91 -15.36 -5.03 -0.70
N GLN A 92 -16.68 -5.04 -0.68
CA GLN A 92 -17.50 -4.18 0.17
C GLN A 92 -17.23 -4.45 1.65
N GLN A 93 -17.16 -5.70 2.05
CA GLN A 93 -16.89 -6.10 3.43
C GLN A 93 -15.53 -5.62 3.89
N TYR A 94 -14.49 -5.83 3.09
CA TYR A 94 -13.14 -5.35 3.37
C TYR A 94 -13.10 -3.82 3.52
N TRP A 95 -13.75 -3.12 2.61
CA TRP A 95 -13.81 -1.66 2.62
C TRP A 95 -14.55 -1.11 3.84
N GLN A 96 -15.63 -1.74 4.24
CA GLN A 96 -16.36 -1.36 5.45
C GLN A 96 -15.52 -1.56 6.71
N GLU A 97 -14.83 -2.69 6.84
CA GLU A 97 -13.96 -2.96 7.97
C GLU A 97 -12.78 -1.98 8.03
N TYR A 98 -12.20 -1.65 6.89
CA TYR A 98 -11.16 -0.65 6.79
C TYR A 98 -11.63 0.72 7.28
N LYS A 99 -12.81 1.15 6.85
CA LYS A 99 -13.42 2.41 7.29
C LYS A 99 -13.71 2.45 8.79
N GLN A 100 -14.24 1.37 9.35
CA GLN A 100 -14.54 1.29 10.77
C GLN A 100 -13.30 1.47 11.64
N GLN A 101 -12.15 1.02 11.17
CA GLN A 101 -10.90 1.11 11.92
C GLN A 101 -10.17 2.42 11.78
N ASN A 102 -10.25 3.04 10.60
CA ASN A 102 -9.55 4.27 10.27
C ASN A 102 -10.44 5.50 10.31
N GLY A 103 -11.68 5.37 10.81
CA GLY A 103 -12.66 6.43 10.78
C GLY A 103 -13.17 6.72 9.36
N GLU A 104 -14.17 7.60 9.25
CA GLU A 104 -14.82 7.97 7.98
C GLU A 104 -13.97 8.94 7.13
N ALA A 105 -12.68 8.97 7.30
CA ALA A 105 -11.82 9.99 6.69
C ALA A 105 -11.51 9.72 5.21
N VAL A 106 -12.35 8.98 4.52
CA VAL A 106 -12.15 8.77 3.08
C VAL A 106 -13.44 9.00 2.32
#